data_8ebdb18081bb23e028db18cbe530c48c
#
_entry.id   8ebdb18081bb23e028db18cbe530c48c
#
_cell.length_a   1.000
_cell.length_b   1.000
_cell.length_c   1.000
_cell.angle_alpha   90.00
_cell.angle_beta   90.00
_cell.angle_gamma   90.00
#
_symmetry.space_group_name_H-M   'P 1'
#
loop_
_entity.id
_entity.type
_entity.pdbx_description
1 polymer ?
#
loop_
_entity_poly.entity_id
_entity_poly.type
_entity_poly.pdbx_seq_one_letter_code
_entity_poly.pdbx_strand_id
1 'polypeptide(L)'
;MPLVTALLLGMGLQAQSFTEQEVNLQIVKEPDHDTMQLAGTLTMPTNITGKVPAVILITGSGAQNRDEELMGHKPFKVIAEYLSARGYAVLRCDDRGVGGSTGDMAHATTFDFASDVEHQLMYLQSPRANLSIDPDRIFLFGHSEGATVAAIVAAENRNTLHPVAGVAMLGGAGVDGKTLLLQQNEAIFRLRGVADSLVERRLACMHDLFNVCDTLFLGEDADTVKTINLAFRPLFKKHSEGLTKEQKQQIGLTGGECYGWALTMKTPWMRTFLTLNPADYIAKMRCPLLALGGEKDCQVPAIENLRAIAEVCQRNNLLYNVTLLTDINHLGQVCKTGSTDEYSTLGQAPDDKVLENLLNWLDTIDEPSEGTEK
;
A
#
# COMPACT_ATOMS: atom_id res chain seq x y z
N MET A 1 -1.35 39.00 57.10
CA MET A 1 -1.86 38.85 55.73
C MET A 1 -0.73 38.26 54.87
N PRO A 2 -0.78 37.01 54.42
CA PRO A 2 0.23 36.48 53.51
C PRO A 2 -0.19 36.76 52.06
N LEU A 3 0.71 37.32 51.28
CA LEU A 3 0.61 37.45 49.82
C LEU A 3 0.59 36.07 49.16
N VAL A 4 -0.46 35.75 48.45
CA VAL A 4 -0.52 34.60 47.56
C VAL A 4 0.00 35.05 46.19
N THR A 5 1.21 34.61 45.85
CA THR A 5 1.78 34.82 44.52
C THR A 5 1.21 33.72 43.61
N ALA A 6 0.28 34.07 42.72
CA ALA A 6 -0.23 33.17 41.70
C ALA A 6 0.86 32.97 40.62
N LEU A 7 1.41 31.77 40.56
CA LEU A 7 2.23 31.32 39.42
C LEU A 7 1.28 31.04 38.23
N LEU A 8 1.24 31.95 37.28
CA LEU A 8 0.67 31.68 35.95
C LEU A 8 1.63 30.76 35.20
N LEU A 9 1.35 29.47 35.21
CA LEU A 9 1.93 28.54 34.26
C LEU A 9 1.40 28.89 32.86
N GLY A 10 2.18 29.63 32.09
CA GLY A 10 1.93 29.82 30.67
C GLY A 10 2.09 28.45 29.97
N MET A 11 0.98 27.82 29.64
CA MET A 11 0.94 26.79 28.62
C MET A 11 1.31 27.50 27.31
N GLY A 12 2.58 27.44 26.91
CA GLY A 12 3.01 27.83 25.59
C GLY A 12 2.26 26.94 24.59
N LEU A 13 1.37 27.51 23.80
CA LEU A 13 0.93 26.88 22.57
C LEU A 13 2.20 26.62 21.75
N GLN A 14 2.62 25.37 21.67
CA GLN A 14 3.68 24.95 20.78
C GLN A 14 3.16 25.25 19.36
N ALA A 15 3.78 26.19 18.66
CA ALA A 15 3.38 26.54 17.31
C ALA A 15 3.39 25.26 16.45
N GLN A 16 2.31 25.00 15.75
CA GLN A 16 2.19 23.85 14.87
C GLN A 16 3.33 23.90 13.86
N SER A 17 4.10 22.83 13.75
CA SER A 17 5.30 22.75 12.91
C SER A 17 5.01 22.52 11.44
N PHE A 18 3.72 22.38 11.06
CA PHE A 18 3.24 22.19 9.69
C PHE A 18 1.86 22.85 9.49
N THR A 19 1.48 22.99 8.22
CA THR A 19 0.15 23.43 7.77
C THR A 19 -0.43 22.42 6.82
N GLU A 20 -1.76 22.32 6.75
CA GLU A 20 -2.48 21.48 5.79
C GLU A 20 -3.21 22.35 4.76
N GLN A 21 -3.11 21.95 3.50
CA GLN A 21 -3.79 22.58 2.37
C GLN A 21 -4.55 21.53 1.58
N GLU A 22 -5.85 21.77 1.34
CA GLU A 22 -6.63 20.96 0.42
C GLU A 22 -6.14 21.15 -1.01
N VAL A 23 -5.99 20.05 -1.74
CA VAL A 23 -5.62 20.05 -3.15
C VAL A 23 -6.65 19.26 -3.96
N ASN A 24 -6.87 19.74 -5.21
CA ASN A 24 -7.79 19.11 -6.15
C ASN A 24 -7.07 19.00 -7.49
N LEU A 25 -6.62 17.82 -7.83
CA LEU A 25 -5.90 17.54 -9.08
C LEU A 25 -6.91 17.22 -10.17
N GLN A 26 -6.92 18.03 -11.23
CA GLN A 26 -7.75 17.78 -12.40
C GLN A 26 -6.98 16.89 -13.37
N ILE A 27 -7.53 15.72 -13.68
CA ILE A 27 -6.98 14.74 -14.60
C ILE A 27 -7.89 14.70 -15.83
N VAL A 28 -7.33 14.99 -17.01
CA VAL A 28 -8.03 14.86 -18.28
C VAL A 28 -7.68 13.51 -18.89
N LYS A 29 -8.67 12.67 -19.12
CA LYS A 29 -8.49 11.37 -19.77
C LYS A 29 -8.57 11.53 -21.29
N GLU A 30 -7.52 11.18 -21.98
CA GLU A 30 -7.53 11.07 -23.43
C GLU A 30 -8.09 9.68 -23.85
N PRO A 31 -8.78 9.53 -24.99
CA PRO A 31 -9.08 10.58 -26.00
C PRO A 31 -10.40 11.33 -25.76
N ASP A 32 -11.23 10.91 -24.79
CA ASP A 32 -12.62 11.39 -24.67
C ASP A 32 -12.74 12.74 -23.96
N HIS A 33 -11.63 13.29 -23.45
CA HIS A 33 -11.56 14.51 -22.65
C HIS A 33 -12.43 14.48 -21.39
N ASP A 34 -12.81 13.29 -20.93
CA ASP A 34 -13.45 13.11 -19.62
C ASP A 34 -12.52 13.60 -18.52
N THR A 35 -13.07 14.38 -17.60
CA THR A 35 -12.30 14.91 -16.48
C THR A 35 -12.58 14.12 -15.21
N MET A 36 -11.52 13.80 -14.49
CA MET A 36 -11.55 13.23 -13.17
C MET A 36 -10.83 14.16 -12.20
N GLN A 37 -11.27 14.21 -10.95
CA GLN A 37 -10.63 14.96 -9.88
C GLN A 37 -10.13 14.03 -8.82
N LEU A 38 -8.87 14.20 -8.40
CA LEU A 38 -8.34 13.62 -7.16
C LEU A 38 -8.30 14.70 -6.09
N ALA A 39 -9.02 14.48 -4.99
CA ALA A 39 -8.99 15.33 -3.83
C ALA A 39 -7.94 14.84 -2.84
N GLY A 40 -7.16 15.74 -2.30
CA GLY A 40 -6.08 15.38 -1.38
C GLY A 40 -5.78 16.46 -0.37
N THR A 41 -4.83 16.18 0.51
CA THR A 41 -4.27 17.12 1.46
C THR A 41 -2.75 17.17 1.27
N LEU A 42 -2.22 18.35 1.04
CA LEU A 42 -0.80 18.63 1.08
C LEU A 42 -0.45 19.19 2.46
N THR A 43 0.33 18.45 3.22
CA THR A 43 0.86 18.88 4.51
C THR A 43 2.25 19.45 4.29
N MET A 44 2.46 20.72 4.66
CA MET A 44 3.71 21.46 4.43
C MET A 44 4.38 21.83 5.75
N PRO A 45 5.67 21.63 5.92
CA PRO A 45 6.39 22.13 7.09
C PRO A 45 6.33 23.66 7.15
N THR A 46 6.32 24.22 8.36
CA THR A 46 6.42 25.66 8.58
C THR A 46 7.88 26.05 8.82
N ASN A 47 8.18 27.36 8.72
CA ASN A 47 9.54 27.90 8.97
C ASN A 47 10.64 27.33 8.04
N ILE A 48 10.28 27.01 6.81
CA ILE A 48 11.21 26.52 5.79
C ILE A 48 12.00 27.65 5.15
N THR A 49 13.26 27.36 4.81
CA THR A 49 14.08 28.22 3.95
C THR A 49 14.39 27.46 2.68
N GLY A 50 13.87 27.95 1.54
CA GLY A 50 14.08 27.29 0.25
C GLY A 50 13.04 26.20 -0.06
N LYS A 51 13.43 25.21 -0.84
CA LYS A 51 12.60 24.08 -1.25
C LYS A 51 12.82 22.89 -0.31
N VAL A 52 11.77 22.16 -0.04
CA VAL A 52 11.77 20.96 0.81
C VAL A 52 11.55 19.69 0.00
N PRO A 53 12.02 18.52 0.48
CA PRO A 53 11.67 17.23 -0.09
C PRO A 53 10.19 16.94 0.13
N ALA A 54 9.62 16.04 -0.67
CA ALA A 54 8.24 15.63 -0.55
C ALA A 54 8.07 14.10 -0.57
N VAL A 55 7.02 13.63 0.09
CA VAL A 55 6.61 12.21 0.08
C VAL A 55 5.15 12.13 -0.41
N ILE A 56 4.89 11.26 -1.38
CA ILE A 56 3.52 10.89 -1.79
C ILE A 56 3.16 9.60 -1.06
N LEU A 57 2.06 9.60 -0.31
CA LEU A 57 1.54 8.41 0.35
C LEU A 57 0.53 7.71 -0.55
N ILE A 58 0.72 6.39 -0.75
CA ILE A 58 -0.04 5.57 -1.68
C ILE A 58 -0.72 4.45 -0.92
N THR A 59 -2.05 4.45 -0.93
CA THR A 59 -2.93 3.57 -0.16
C THR A 59 -2.85 2.11 -0.58
N GLY A 60 -3.23 1.22 0.33
CA GLY A 60 -3.37 -0.22 0.06
C GLY A 60 -4.66 -0.55 -0.70
N SER A 61 -4.92 -1.86 -0.83
CA SER A 61 -6.07 -2.39 -1.59
C SER A 61 -7.42 -1.93 -1.04
N GLY A 62 -8.34 -1.70 -1.96
CA GLY A 62 -9.72 -1.30 -1.65
C GLY A 62 -9.95 0.19 -1.85
N ALA A 63 -11.17 0.64 -1.50
CA ALA A 63 -11.58 2.03 -1.62
C ALA A 63 -11.11 2.81 -0.38
N GLN A 64 -9.96 3.45 -0.46
CA GLN A 64 -9.31 4.14 0.65
C GLN A 64 -9.45 5.66 0.56
N ASN A 65 -9.70 6.30 1.70
CA ASN A 65 -9.54 7.74 1.78
C ASN A 65 -8.05 8.12 1.99
N ARG A 66 -7.74 9.39 1.85
CA ARG A 66 -6.38 9.95 1.97
C ARG A 66 -5.65 9.65 3.28
N ASP A 67 -6.40 9.34 4.34
CA ASP A 67 -5.86 9.00 5.66
C ASP A 67 -5.64 7.49 5.82
N GLU A 68 -6.05 6.67 4.82
CA GLU A 68 -6.13 5.21 4.88
C GLU A 68 -6.87 4.76 6.14
N GLU A 69 -8.04 5.37 6.37
CA GLU A 69 -8.79 5.18 7.60
C GLU A 69 -9.35 3.76 7.71
N LEU A 70 -8.86 3.02 8.68
CA LEU A 70 -9.27 1.65 8.93
C LEU A 70 -9.44 1.41 10.44
N MET A 71 -10.61 0.89 10.83
CA MET A 71 -10.93 0.51 12.23
C MET A 71 -10.62 1.60 13.28
N GLY A 72 -10.79 2.86 12.92
CA GLY A 72 -10.57 4.02 13.79
C GLY A 72 -9.14 4.56 13.78
N HIS A 73 -8.24 3.97 13.02
CA HIS A 73 -6.87 4.45 12.81
C HIS A 73 -6.76 5.23 11.50
N LYS A 74 -5.82 6.18 11.45
CA LYS A 74 -5.53 7.03 10.30
C LYS A 74 -4.02 7.04 10.02
N PRO A 75 -3.46 5.91 9.57
CA PRO A 75 -2.01 5.74 9.47
C PRO A 75 -1.36 6.80 8.59
N PHE A 76 -1.96 7.18 7.47
CA PHE A 76 -1.38 8.17 6.57
C PHE A 76 -1.39 9.59 7.14
N LYS A 77 -2.39 9.93 7.95
CA LYS A 77 -2.38 11.20 8.68
C LYS A 77 -1.22 11.24 9.68
N VAL A 78 -1.00 10.16 10.43
CA VAL A 78 0.11 10.04 11.39
C VAL A 78 1.45 10.19 10.69
N ILE A 79 1.67 9.49 9.55
CA ILE A 79 2.90 9.61 8.76
C ILE A 79 3.09 11.06 8.27
N ALA A 80 2.03 11.68 7.75
CA ALA A 80 2.10 13.04 7.22
C ALA A 80 2.49 14.06 8.29
N GLU A 81 1.84 14.01 9.44
CA GLU A 81 2.15 14.89 10.58
C GLU A 81 3.58 14.67 11.10
N TYR A 82 3.99 13.40 11.20
CA TYR A 82 5.33 13.03 11.68
C TYR A 82 6.45 13.54 10.76
N LEU A 83 6.32 13.32 9.45
CA LEU A 83 7.30 13.73 8.46
C LEU A 83 7.29 15.26 8.25
N SER A 84 6.11 15.88 8.24
CA SER A 84 6.03 17.33 8.03
C SER A 84 6.57 18.12 9.21
N ALA A 85 6.47 17.61 10.44
CA ALA A 85 7.14 18.18 11.58
C ALA A 85 8.68 18.09 11.50
N ARG A 86 9.21 17.31 10.54
CA ARG A 86 10.65 17.05 10.32
C ARG A 86 11.16 17.54 8.97
N GLY A 87 10.41 18.41 8.31
CA GLY A 87 10.87 19.13 7.13
C GLY A 87 10.46 18.55 5.78
N TYR A 88 9.65 17.49 5.74
CA TYR A 88 9.14 16.92 4.51
C TYR A 88 7.73 17.45 4.19
N ALA A 89 7.47 17.83 2.95
CA ALA A 89 6.09 17.97 2.48
C ALA A 89 5.47 16.59 2.27
N VAL A 90 4.17 16.44 2.55
CA VAL A 90 3.50 15.14 2.37
C VAL A 90 2.20 15.34 1.62
N LEU A 91 2.05 14.66 0.48
CA LEU A 91 0.81 14.59 -0.28
C LEU A 91 0.12 13.25 -0.05
N ARG A 92 -1.15 13.30 0.30
CA ARG A 92 -2.05 12.15 0.40
C ARG A 92 -3.38 12.46 -0.26
N CYS A 93 -3.87 11.56 -1.13
CA CYS A 93 -5.09 11.73 -1.88
C CYS A 93 -6.12 10.64 -1.57
N ASP A 94 -7.39 10.97 -1.68
CA ASP A 94 -8.46 9.98 -1.72
C ASP A 94 -8.32 9.19 -3.04
N ASP A 95 -8.52 7.89 -3.00
CA ASP A 95 -8.56 7.07 -4.21
C ASP A 95 -9.65 7.56 -5.17
N ARG A 96 -9.50 7.27 -6.46
CA ARG A 96 -10.54 7.55 -7.45
C ARG A 96 -11.91 7.01 -7.01
N GLY A 97 -12.96 7.83 -7.08
CA GLY A 97 -14.31 7.48 -6.66
C GLY A 97 -14.53 7.39 -5.16
N VAL A 98 -13.58 7.84 -4.32
CA VAL A 98 -13.66 7.83 -2.86
C VAL A 98 -13.58 9.25 -2.31
N GLY A 99 -14.22 9.52 -1.19
CA GLY A 99 -14.14 10.79 -0.48
C GLY A 99 -14.50 11.98 -1.36
N GLY A 100 -13.53 12.87 -1.57
CA GLY A 100 -13.67 14.03 -2.46
C GLY A 100 -13.23 13.78 -3.90
N SER A 101 -12.68 12.61 -4.20
CA SER A 101 -12.23 12.22 -5.55
C SER A 101 -13.39 11.69 -6.39
N THR A 102 -13.37 12.03 -7.68
CA THR A 102 -14.29 11.45 -8.66
C THR A 102 -13.60 10.30 -9.42
N GLY A 103 -14.35 9.61 -10.28
CA GLY A 103 -13.84 8.50 -11.09
C GLY A 103 -14.50 7.17 -10.76
N ASP A 104 -14.08 6.12 -11.46
CA ASP A 104 -14.67 4.78 -11.36
C ASP A 104 -13.75 3.84 -10.56
N MET A 105 -14.09 3.63 -9.29
CA MET A 105 -13.39 2.68 -8.42
C MET A 105 -13.75 1.22 -8.76
N ALA A 106 -14.96 0.96 -9.23
CA ALA A 106 -15.44 -0.40 -9.45
C ALA A 106 -14.72 -1.14 -10.59
N HIS A 107 -14.20 -0.39 -11.56
CA HIS A 107 -13.44 -0.94 -12.69
C HIS A 107 -11.96 -0.59 -12.64
N ALA A 108 -11.50 0.09 -11.58
CA ALA A 108 -10.10 0.42 -11.41
C ALA A 108 -9.22 -0.83 -11.25
N THR A 109 -7.99 -0.71 -11.69
CA THR A 109 -6.93 -1.71 -11.54
C THR A 109 -5.73 -1.08 -10.82
N THR A 110 -4.76 -1.88 -10.43
CA THR A 110 -3.49 -1.39 -9.86
C THR A 110 -2.79 -0.39 -10.80
N PHE A 111 -2.94 -0.55 -12.13
CA PHE A 111 -2.37 0.39 -13.11
C PHE A 111 -3.12 1.72 -13.15
N ASP A 112 -4.41 1.73 -12.90
CA ASP A 112 -5.17 2.96 -12.76
C ASP A 112 -4.73 3.77 -11.55
N PHE A 113 -4.43 3.10 -10.42
CA PHE A 113 -3.86 3.75 -9.24
C PHE A 113 -2.44 4.26 -9.51
N ALA A 114 -1.63 3.52 -10.27
CA ALA A 114 -0.31 4.01 -10.70
C ALA A 114 -0.42 5.29 -11.54
N SER A 115 -1.37 5.35 -12.47
CA SER A 115 -1.66 6.57 -13.25
C SER A 115 -2.09 7.74 -12.36
N ASP A 116 -2.89 7.51 -11.33
CA ASP A 116 -3.27 8.55 -10.38
C ASP A 116 -2.07 9.10 -9.62
N VAL A 117 -1.14 8.23 -9.20
CA VAL A 117 0.10 8.65 -8.53
C VAL A 117 1.04 9.40 -9.47
N GLU A 118 1.10 9.04 -10.76
CA GLU A 118 1.86 9.80 -11.75
C GLU A 118 1.33 11.25 -11.85
N HIS A 119 0.01 11.46 -11.81
CA HIS A 119 -0.56 12.81 -11.82
C HIS A 119 -0.25 13.57 -10.52
N GLN A 120 -0.22 12.90 -9.37
CA GLN A 120 0.21 13.49 -8.10
C GLN A 120 1.70 13.92 -8.18
N LEU A 121 2.55 13.07 -8.74
CA LEU A 121 3.97 13.35 -8.94
C LEU A 121 4.16 14.57 -9.88
N MET A 122 3.46 14.57 -11.02
CA MET A 122 3.47 15.71 -11.97
C MET A 122 3.01 17.01 -11.33
N TYR A 123 2.02 16.98 -10.45
CA TYR A 123 1.56 18.15 -9.70
C TYR A 123 2.65 18.71 -8.81
N LEU A 124 3.31 17.87 -8.00
CA LEU A 124 4.37 18.32 -7.09
C LEU A 124 5.61 18.83 -7.85
N GLN A 125 5.90 18.29 -9.03
CA GLN A 125 7.01 18.69 -9.89
C GLN A 125 6.69 19.96 -10.73
N SER A 126 5.43 20.36 -10.79
CA SER A 126 5.01 21.44 -11.68
C SER A 126 5.41 22.83 -11.18
N PRO A 127 6.16 23.61 -11.93
CA PRO A 127 6.43 25.01 -11.59
C PRO A 127 5.15 25.86 -11.45
N ARG A 128 4.05 25.45 -12.13
CA ARG A 128 2.76 26.15 -12.08
C ARG A 128 2.06 26.00 -10.74
N ALA A 129 2.36 24.94 -9.99
CA ALA A 129 1.81 24.73 -8.66
C ALA A 129 2.36 25.74 -7.64
N ASN A 130 3.49 26.40 -7.96
CA ASN A 130 4.18 27.37 -7.11
C ASN A 130 4.41 26.88 -5.67
N LEU A 131 4.78 25.62 -5.54
CA LEU A 131 5.07 24.97 -4.25
C LEU A 131 6.54 25.15 -3.90
N SER A 132 6.82 25.27 -2.59
CA SER A 132 8.19 25.26 -2.06
C SER A 132 8.71 23.82 -1.95
N ILE A 133 8.52 23.00 -2.98
CA ILE A 133 8.95 21.59 -3.06
C ILE A 133 10.08 21.47 -4.07
N ASP A 134 11.09 20.66 -3.72
CA ASP A 134 12.18 20.32 -4.62
C ASP A 134 11.72 19.19 -5.57
N PRO A 135 11.63 19.43 -6.88
CA PRO A 135 11.15 18.44 -7.83
C PRO A 135 12.09 17.23 -7.97
N ASP A 136 13.35 17.35 -7.56
CA ASP A 136 14.35 16.27 -7.58
C ASP A 136 14.35 15.41 -6.31
N ARG A 137 13.61 15.82 -5.30
CA ARG A 137 13.57 15.19 -3.97
C ARG A 137 12.15 14.76 -3.61
N ILE A 138 11.49 14.01 -4.53
CA ILE A 138 10.14 13.46 -4.32
C ILE A 138 10.23 11.95 -4.18
N PHE A 139 9.79 11.46 -3.02
CA PHE A 139 9.76 10.06 -2.63
C PHE A 139 8.34 9.50 -2.72
N LEU A 140 8.23 8.19 -2.96
CA LEU A 140 6.97 7.46 -2.90
C LEU A 140 6.99 6.55 -1.67
N PHE A 141 5.92 6.60 -0.87
CA PHE A 141 5.69 5.64 0.21
C PHE A 141 4.40 4.89 -0.08
N GLY A 142 4.48 3.57 -0.23
CA GLY A 142 3.33 2.71 -0.48
C GLY A 142 3.07 1.71 0.65
N HIS A 143 1.81 1.58 1.05
CA HIS A 143 1.37 0.55 1.97
C HIS A 143 0.67 -0.57 1.21
N SER A 144 1.02 -1.84 1.50
CA SER A 144 0.36 -3.01 0.90
C SER A 144 0.38 -2.95 -0.64
N GLU A 145 -0.77 -2.94 -1.33
CA GLU A 145 -0.84 -2.75 -2.79
C GLU A 145 -0.20 -1.44 -3.25
N GLY A 146 -0.28 -0.38 -2.43
CA GLY A 146 0.39 0.90 -2.71
C GLY A 146 1.90 0.77 -2.88
N ALA A 147 2.53 -0.22 -2.25
CA ALA A 147 3.94 -0.54 -2.47
C ALA A 147 4.19 -1.03 -3.91
N THR A 148 3.27 -1.83 -4.44
CA THR A 148 3.31 -2.27 -5.85
C THR A 148 3.08 -1.11 -6.80
N VAL A 149 2.11 -0.25 -6.49
CA VAL A 149 1.85 0.98 -7.24
C VAL A 149 3.08 1.88 -7.28
N ALA A 150 3.74 2.10 -6.12
CA ALA A 150 4.98 2.87 -6.04
C ALA A 150 6.09 2.29 -6.92
N ALA A 151 6.25 0.96 -6.94
CA ALA A 151 7.22 0.28 -7.79
C ALA A 151 6.91 0.46 -9.29
N ILE A 152 5.64 0.36 -9.69
CA ILE A 152 5.20 0.60 -11.07
C ILE A 152 5.56 2.03 -11.49
N VAL A 153 5.18 3.02 -10.70
CA VAL A 153 5.45 4.44 -11.00
C VAL A 153 6.94 4.69 -11.10
N ALA A 154 7.75 4.21 -10.15
CA ALA A 154 9.20 4.41 -10.16
C ALA A 154 9.89 3.70 -11.34
N ALA A 155 9.37 2.52 -11.76
CA ALA A 155 9.90 1.76 -12.90
C ALA A 155 9.54 2.38 -14.25
N GLU A 156 8.34 2.97 -14.37
CA GLU A 156 7.80 3.51 -15.62
C GLU A 156 7.94 5.03 -15.74
N ASN A 157 8.41 5.70 -14.69
CA ASN A 157 8.59 7.15 -14.70
C ASN A 157 9.51 7.58 -15.84
N ARG A 158 8.91 8.27 -16.82
CA ARG A 158 9.59 8.77 -18.01
C ARG A 158 10.17 10.17 -17.84
N ASN A 159 9.93 10.81 -16.69
CA ASN A 159 10.50 12.12 -16.41
C ASN A 159 11.98 11.96 -16.06
N THR A 160 12.82 12.11 -17.05
CA THR A 160 14.28 12.04 -16.89
C THR A 160 14.88 13.28 -16.26
N LEU A 161 14.14 14.40 -16.23
CA LEU A 161 14.58 15.65 -15.60
C LEU A 161 14.42 15.60 -14.08
N HIS A 162 13.31 15.02 -13.62
CA HIS A 162 12.97 14.92 -12.19
C HIS A 162 12.51 13.48 -11.89
N PRO A 163 13.44 12.50 -11.81
CA PRO A 163 13.07 11.13 -11.50
C PRO A 163 12.59 11.01 -10.06
N VAL A 164 11.87 9.93 -9.74
CA VAL A 164 11.52 9.58 -8.35
C VAL A 164 12.83 9.41 -7.55
N ALA A 165 12.93 10.10 -6.43
CA ALA A 165 14.14 10.10 -5.60
C ALA A 165 14.35 8.79 -4.82
N GLY A 166 13.25 8.12 -4.45
CA GLY A 166 13.29 6.83 -3.78
C GLY A 166 11.90 6.28 -3.51
N VAL A 167 11.82 4.98 -3.23
CA VAL A 167 10.58 4.26 -2.90
C VAL A 167 10.72 3.63 -1.53
N ALA A 168 9.74 3.86 -0.65
CA ALA A 168 9.60 3.15 0.62
C ALA A 168 8.32 2.32 0.60
N MET A 169 8.38 1.11 1.12
CA MET A 169 7.30 0.13 1.17
C MET A 169 7.04 -0.32 2.59
N LEU A 170 5.78 -0.36 3.01
CA LEU A 170 5.34 -1.00 4.23
C LEU A 170 4.38 -2.14 3.89
N GLY A 171 4.72 -3.38 4.28
CA GLY A 171 3.89 -4.55 3.98
C GLY A 171 3.72 -4.79 2.48
N GLY A 172 4.73 -4.46 1.67
CA GLY A 172 4.71 -4.65 0.22
C GLY A 172 5.01 -6.09 -0.19
N ALA A 173 4.36 -6.55 -1.27
CA ALA A 173 4.60 -7.86 -1.84
C ALA A 173 5.89 -7.90 -2.68
N GLY A 174 6.65 -8.99 -2.55
CA GLY A 174 7.80 -9.31 -3.41
C GLY A 174 7.52 -10.44 -4.40
N VAL A 175 6.33 -11.03 -4.33
CA VAL A 175 5.88 -12.16 -5.15
C VAL A 175 4.61 -11.80 -5.92
N ASP A 176 4.27 -12.61 -6.93
CA ASP A 176 3.03 -12.41 -7.70
C ASP A 176 1.76 -12.59 -6.86
N GLY A 177 0.64 -12.04 -7.36
CA GLY A 177 -0.61 -12.00 -6.61
C GLY A 177 -1.19 -13.37 -6.26
N LYS A 178 -1.00 -14.40 -7.08
CA LYS A 178 -1.47 -15.77 -6.76
C LYS A 178 -0.68 -16.35 -5.60
N THR A 179 0.65 -16.22 -5.66
CA THR A 179 1.54 -16.65 -4.58
C THR A 179 1.23 -15.91 -3.29
N LEU A 180 1.03 -14.60 -3.36
CA LEU A 180 0.68 -13.78 -2.20
C LEU A 180 -0.65 -14.23 -1.57
N LEU A 181 -1.71 -14.47 -2.36
CA LEU A 181 -2.99 -14.93 -1.84
C LEU A 181 -2.90 -16.30 -1.17
N LEU A 182 -2.04 -17.20 -1.67
CA LEU A 182 -1.79 -18.50 -1.01
C LEU A 182 -1.08 -18.28 0.33
N GLN A 183 -0.01 -17.48 0.37
CA GLN A 183 0.71 -17.15 1.60
C GLN A 183 -0.20 -16.49 2.65
N GLN A 184 -1.01 -15.52 2.24
CA GLN A 184 -1.97 -14.83 3.09
C GLN A 184 -3.01 -15.79 3.69
N ASN A 185 -3.62 -16.64 2.85
CA ASN A 185 -4.60 -17.62 3.33
C ASN A 185 -3.94 -18.62 4.29
N GLU A 186 -2.76 -19.11 4.00
CA GLU A 186 -2.01 -20.00 4.89
C GLU A 186 -1.77 -19.33 6.26
N ALA A 187 -1.21 -18.13 6.26
CA ALA A 187 -0.91 -17.38 7.48
C ALA A 187 -2.17 -17.13 8.31
N ILE A 188 -3.26 -16.63 7.69
CA ILE A 188 -4.51 -16.32 8.39
C ILE A 188 -5.16 -17.56 8.97
N PHE A 189 -5.24 -18.67 8.22
CA PHE A 189 -5.87 -19.90 8.73
C PHE A 189 -5.06 -20.57 9.82
N ARG A 190 -3.72 -20.59 9.71
CA ARG A 190 -2.83 -21.09 10.76
C ARG A 190 -2.94 -20.24 12.04
N LEU A 191 -2.97 -18.90 11.89
CA LEU A 191 -3.15 -17.98 13.01
C LEU A 191 -4.48 -18.21 13.75
N ARG A 192 -5.53 -18.61 13.04
CA ARG A 192 -6.84 -18.98 13.59
C ARG A 192 -6.88 -20.39 14.19
N GLY A 193 -5.76 -21.11 14.23
CA GLY A 193 -5.68 -22.47 14.77
C GLY A 193 -6.38 -23.54 13.94
N VAL A 194 -6.55 -23.30 12.64
CA VAL A 194 -7.10 -24.30 11.71
C VAL A 194 -6.08 -25.42 11.52
N ALA A 195 -6.54 -26.68 11.58
CA ALA A 195 -5.69 -27.85 11.40
C ALA A 195 -4.97 -27.84 10.05
N ASP A 196 -3.68 -28.18 10.01
CA ASP A 196 -2.83 -28.13 8.81
C ASP A 196 -3.46 -28.84 7.60
N SER A 197 -4.06 -30.03 7.81
CA SER A 197 -4.72 -30.77 6.73
C SER A 197 -5.92 -30.03 6.10
N LEU A 198 -6.58 -29.17 6.85
CA LEU A 198 -7.65 -28.32 6.34
C LEU A 198 -7.08 -27.09 5.61
N VAL A 199 -6.01 -26.52 6.14
CA VAL A 199 -5.29 -25.42 5.47
C VAL A 199 -4.76 -25.89 4.11
N GLU A 200 -4.05 -27.02 4.06
CA GLU A 200 -3.56 -27.63 2.82
C GLU A 200 -4.69 -27.85 1.80
N ARG A 201 -5.84 -28.33 2.26
CA ARG A 201 -7.02 -28.53 1.40
C ARG A 201 -7.58 -27.23 0.84
N ARG A 202 -7.60 -26.15 1.65
CA ARG A 202 -7.97 -24.81 1.20
C ARG A 202 -7.01 -24.30 0.13
N LEU A 203 -5.70 -24.39 0.38
CA LEU A 203 -4.67 -23.94 -0.56
C LEU A 203 -4.71 -24.74 -1.87
N ALA A 204 -4.92 -26.05 -1.81
CA ALA A 204 -5.09 -26.88 -3.00
C ALA A 204 -6.32 -26.46 -3.82
N CYS A 205 -7.43 -26.11 -3.17
CA CYS A 205 -8.60 -25.56 -3.86
C CYS A 205 -8.29 -24.24 -4.55
N MET A 206 -7.61 -23.31 -3.85
CA MET A 206 -7.20 -22.02 -4.42
C MET A 206 -6.28 -22.18 -5.61
N HIS A 207 -5.29 -23.07 -5.52
CA HIS A 207 -4.40 -23.37 -6.62
C HIS A 207 -5.16 -23.87 -7.87
N ASP A 208 -6.11 -24.81 -7.68
CA ASP A 208 -6.95 -25.30 -8.78
C ASP A 208 -7.83 -24.15 -9.35
N LEU A 209 -8.35 -23.23 -8.50
CA LEU A 209 -9.11 -22.06 -8.94
C LEU A 209 -8.26 -21.14 -9.82
N PHE A 210 -7.02 -20.85 -9.42
CA PHE A 210 -6.11 -19.98 -10.18
C PHE A 210 -5.78 -20.59 -11.54
N ASN A 211 -5.55 -21.90 -11.60
CA ASN A 211 -5.32 -22.60 -12.89
C ASN A 211 -6.54 -22.50 -13.82
N VAL A 212 -7.76 -22.55 -13.27
CA VAL A 212 -8.98 -22.36 -14.06
C VAL A 212 -9.11 -20.91 -14.52
N CYS A 213 -8.75 -19.93 -13.68
CA CYS A 213 -8.76 -18.51 -14.05
C CYS A 213 -7.80 -18.22 -15.21
N ASP A 214 -6.62 -18.83 -15.26
CA ASP A 214 -5.66 -18.66 -16.37
C ASP A 214 -6.26 -19.03 -17.73
N THR A 215 -7.14 -20.01 -17.74
CA THR A 215 -7.82 -20.45 -18.98
C THR A 215 -9.05 -19.61 -19.26
N LEU A 216 -9.84 -19.32 -18.23
CA LEU A 216 -11.10 -18.57 -18.39
C LEU A 216 -10.86 -17.12 -18.85
N PHE A 217 -9.83 -16.47 -18.32
CA PHE A 217 -9.56 -15.04 -18.62
C PHE A 217 -9.01 -14.80 -20.02
N LEU A 218 -8.67 -15.86 -20.77
CA LEU A 218 -8.27 -15.77 -22.17
C LEU A 218 -9.47 -15.75 -23.15
N GLY A 219 -10.69 -16.07 -22.68
CA GLY A 219 -11.89 -16.15 -23.51
C GLY A 219 -12.81 -14.94 -23.38
N GLU A 220 -13.37 -14.47 -24.50
CA GLU A 220 -14.32 -13.34 -24.53
C GLU A 220 -15.62 -13.63 -23.75
N ASP A 221 -16.04 -14.89 -23.64
CA ASP A 221 -17.26 -15.31 -22.93
C ASP A 221 -17.10 -15.49 -21.40
N ALA A 222 -15.90 -15.32 -20.87
CA ALA A 222 -15.58 -15.54 -19.45
C ALA A 222 -16.13 -14.47 -18.51
N ASP A 223 -16.83 -13.49 -19.04
CA ASP A 223 -17.14 -12.22 -18.35
C ASP A 223 -18.35 -12.27 -17.40
N THR A 224 -18.98 -13.41 -17.20
CA THR A 224 -20.11 -13.49 -16.29
C THR A 224 -19.76 -14.22 -15.00
N VAL A 225 -20.23 -13.70 -13.85
CA VAL A 225 -20.16 -14.39 -12.54
C VAL A 225 -20.73 -15.81 -12.66
N LYS A 226 -21.76 -16.00 -13.49
CA LYS A 226 -22.37 -17.31 -13.73
C LYS A 226 -21.37 -18.29 -14.35
N THR A 227 -20.62 -17.89 -15.38
CA THR A 227 -19.63 -18.75 -16.06
C THR A 227 -18.52 -19.13 -15.10
N ILE A 228 -17.95 -18.15 -14.38
CA ILE A 228 -16.90 -18.38 -13.39
C ILE A 228 -17.38 -19.31 -12.28
N ASN A 229 -18.57 -19.05 -11.71
CA ASN A 229 -19.14 -19.88 -10.66
C ASN A 229 -19.42 -21.33 -11.12
N LEU A 230 -19.85 -21.53 -12.37
CA LEU A 230 -20.05 -22.88 -12.92
C LEU A 230 -18.71 -23.63 -13.04
N ALA A 231 -17.63 -22.94 -13.40
CA ALA A 231 -16.28 -23.53 -13.47
C ALA A 231 -15.71 -23.85 -12.08
N PHE A 232 -16.01 -23.03 -11.06
CA PHE A 232 -15.51 -23.22 -9.69
C PHE A 232 -16.24 -24.30 -8.89
N ARG A 233 -17.55 -24.51 -9.13
CA ARG A 233 -18.36 -25.49 -8.38
C ARG A 233 -17.77 -26.91 -8.30
N PRO A 234 -17.27 -27.50 -9.40
CA PRO A 234 -16.64 -28.82 -9.33
C PRO A 234 -15.42 -28.87 -8.41
N LEU A 235 -14.61 -27.78 -8.37
CA LEU A 235 -13.44 -27.67 -7.53
C LEU A 235 -13.83 -27.58 -6.05
N PHE A 236 -14.79 -26.72 -5.72
CA PHE A 236 -15.31 -26.61 -4.35
C PHE A 236 -15.91 -27.94 -3.88
N LYS A 237 -16.65 -28.67 -4.75
CA LYS A 237 -17.16 -30.01 -4.46
C LYS A 237 -16.02 -30.98 -4.17
N LYS A 238 -15.03 -31.09 -5.09
CA LYS A 238 -13.86 -31.95 -4.97
C LYS A 238 -13.13 -31.75 -3.65
N HIS A 239 -12.77 -30.49 -3.35
CA HIS A 239 -12.00 -30.15 -2.15
C HIS A 239 -12.80 -30.13 -0.86
N SER A 240 -14.15 -30.13 -0.91
CA SER A 240 -15.01 -30.23 0.26
C SER A 240 -15.51 -31.65 0.55
N GLU A 241 -15.16 -32.64 -0.29
CA GLU A 241 -15.60 -34.02 -0.11
C GLU A 241 -15.05 -34.62 1.22
N GLY A 242 -15.92 -35.30 1.95
CA GLY A 242 -15.59 -35.89 3.26
C GLY A 242 -15.45 -34.90 4.43
N LEU A 243 -15.61 -33.59 4.20
CA LEU A 243 -15.60 -32.60 5.28
C LEU A 243 -16.97 -32.43 5.93
N THR A 244 -17.00 -32.18 7.25
CA THR A 244 -18.21 -31.78 7.97
C THR A 244 -18.64 -30.38 7.53
N LYS A 245 -19.86 -29.99 7.89
CA LYS A 245 -20.37 -28.64 7.62
C LYS A 245 -19.50 -27.56 8.27
N GLU A 246 -19.10 -27.80 9.51
CA GLU A 246 -18.25 -26.92 10.32
C GLU A 246 -16.86 -26.74 9.67
N GLN A 247 -16.24 -27.85 9.24
CA GLN A 247 -14.96 -27.81 8.54
C GLN A 247 -15.03 -27.01 7.23
N LYS A 248 -16.10 -27.21 6.44
CA LYS A 248 -16.33 -26.42 5.20
C LYS A 248 -16.47 -24.93 5.48
N GLN A 249 -17.18 -24.57 6.55
CA GLN A 249 -17.31 -23.19 6.97
C GLN A 249 -15.97 -22.62 7.45
N GLN A 250 -15.23 -23.38 8.26
CA GLN A 250 -13.96 -22.98 8.83
C GLN A 250 -12.93 -22.59 7.76
N ILE A 251 -12.90 -23.30 6.62
CA ILE A 251 -11.93 -23.05 5.55
C ILE A 251 -12.55 -22.42 4.29
N GLY A 252 -13.78 -21.92 4.37
CA GLY A 252 -14.45 -21.23 3.27
C GLY A 252 -14.71 -22.10 2.04
N LEU A 253 -14.99 -23.41 2.20
CA LEU A 253 -15.37 -24.31 1.09
C LEU A 253 -16.87 -24.56 1.05
N THR A 254 -17.65 -23.49 1.04
CA THR A 254 -19.11 -23.52 0.95
C THR A 254 -19.60 -23.03 -0.41
N GLY A 255 -20.87 -23.27 -0.73
CA GLY A 255 -21.47 -22.75 -1.96
C GLY A 255 -21.55 -21.21 -2.01
N GLY A 256 -21.74 -20.57 -0.84
CA GLY A 256 -21.69 -19.11 -0.71
C GLY A 256 -20.31 -18.54 -1.03
N GLU A 257 -19.27 -19.14 -0.47
CA GLU A 257 -17.88 -18.77 -0.74
C GLU A 257 -17.50 -18.98 -2.22
N CYS A 258 -17.93 -20.08 -2.82
CA CYS A 258 -17.75 -20.33 -4.24
C CYS A 258 -18.31 -19.20 -5.11
N TYR A 259 -19.50 -18.70 -4.76
CA TYR A 259 -20.12 -17.58 -5.46
C TYR A 259 -19.38 -16.26 -5.16
N GLY A 260 -18.96 -16.05 -3.90
CA GLY A 260 -18.16 -14.90 -3.52
C GLY A 260 -16.85 -14.82 -4.31
N TRP A 261 -16.13 -15.94 -4.44
CA TRP A 261 -14.93 -16.01 -5.27
C TRP A 261 -15.22 -15.67 -6.74
N ALA A 262 -16.35 -16.15 -7.29
CA ALA A 262 -16.73 -15.83 -8.67
C ALA A 262 -17.01 -14.32 -8.86
N LEU A 263 -17.61 -13.66 -7.86
CA LEU A 263 -17.81 -12.21 -7.86
C LEU A 263 -16.47 -11.47 -7.83
N THR A 264 -15.56 -11.87 -6.96
CA THR A 264 -14.23 -11.26 -6.82
C THR A 264 -13.41 -11.43 -8.11
N MET A 265 -13.37 -12.65 -8.66
CA MET A 265 -12.60 -12.95 -9.87
C MET A 265 -13.13 -12.27 -11.13
N LYS A 266 -14.38 -11.79 -11.12
CA LYS A 266 -14.93 -11.00 -12.22
C LYS A 266 -14.30 -9.59 -12.29
N THR A 267 -13.87 -9.03 -11.17
CA THR A 267 -13.41 -7.63 -11.12
C THR A 267 -12.12 -7.45 -11.93
N PRO A 268 -11.98 -6.34 -12.68
CA PRO A 268 -10.73 -6.01 -13.38
C PRO A 268 -9.54 -5.95 -12.43
N TRP A 269 -9.77 -5.41 -11.22
CA TRP A 269 -8.75 -5.35 -10.17
C TRP A 269 -8.17 -6.73 -9.84
N MET A 270 -9.01 -7.71 -9.50
CA MET A 270 -8.53 -9.03 -9.11
C MET A 270 -7.82 -9.75 -10.27
N ARG A 271 -8.32 -9.60 -11.51
CA ARG A 271 -7.65 -10.17 -12.70
C ARG A 271 -6.25 -9.61 -12.87
N THR A 272 -6.11 -8.30 -12.72
CA THR A 272 -4.80 -7.61 -12.76
C THR A 272 -3.92 -8.10 -11.61
N PHE A 273 -4.43 -8.11 -10.39
CA PHE A 273 -3.72 -8.53 -9.19
C PHE A 273 -3.14 -9.94 -9.31
N LEU A 274 -3.92 -10.91 -9.82
CA LEU A 274 -3.47 -12.30 -9.97
C LEU A 274 -2.32 -12.48 -10.97
N THR A 275 -2.22 -11.60 -11.97
CA THR A 275 -1.20 -11.67 -13.03
C THR A 275 -0.03 -10.73 -12.80
N LEU A 276 -0.17 -9.78 -11.87
CA LEU A 276 0.84 -8.78 -11.55
C LEU A 276 1.93 -9.39 -10.68
N ASN A 277 3.18 -9.18 -11.07
CA ASN A 277 4.35 -9.53 -10.27
C ASN A 277 5.13 -8.24 -9.92
N PRO A 278 5.11 -7.77 -8.67
CA PRO A 278 5.85 -6.57 -8.26
C PRO A 278 7.34 -6.64 -8.55
N ALA A 279 7.92 -7.84 -8.51
CA ALA A 279 9.34 -8.07 -8.80
C ALA A 279 9.76 -7.57 -10.19
N ASP A 280 8.86 -7.62 -11.20
CA ASP A 280 9.14 -7.19 -12.56
C ASP A 280 9.30 -5.65 -12.67
N TYR A 281 8.67 -4.92 -11.77
CA TYR A 281 8.78 -3.47 -11.66
C TYR A 281 9.95 -3.07 -10.78
N ILE A 282 10.13 -3.71 -9.62
CA ILE A 282 11.30 -3.49 -8.76
C ILE A 282 12.60 -3.69 -9.55
N ALA A 283 12.66 -4.71 -10.42
CA ALA A 283 13.82 -4.97 -11.27
C ALA A 283 14.16 -3.81 -12.25
N LYS A 284 13.21 -2.97 -12.59
CA LYS A 284 13.35 -1.85 -13.53
C LYS A 284 13.58 -0.51 -12.84
N MET A 285 13.38 -0.43 -11.53
CA MET A 285 13.61 0.80 -10.75
C MET A 285 15.06 1.25 -10.86
N ARG A 286 15.28 2.56 -10.71
CA ARG A 286 16.61 3.19 -10.75
C ARG A 286 16.90 4.03 -9.52
N CYS A 287 15.95 4.12 -8.60
CA CYS A 287 16.07 4.85 -7.35
C CYS A 287 16.20 3.88 -6.17
N PRO A 288 16.75 4.32 -5.02
CA PRO A 288 16.86 3.51 -3.81
C PRO A 288 15.49 2.98 -3.33
N LEU A 289 15.51 1.81 -2.69
CA LEU A 289 14.33 1.15 -2.13
C LEU A 289 14.49 0.87 -0.63
N LEU A 290 13.48 1.24 0.17
CA LEU A 290 13.26 0.75 1.53
C LEU A 290 12.08 -0.23 1.52
N ALA A 291 12.25 -1.42 2.10
CA ALA A 291 11.15 -2.34 2.33
C ALA A 291 11.04 -2.69 3.82
N LEU A 292 9.92 -2.32 4.43
CA LEU A 292 9.58 -2.60 5.81
C LEU A 292 8.49 -3.68 5.85
N GLY A 293 8.70 -4.73 6.62
CA GLY A 293 7.70 -5.80 6.83
C GLY A 293 7.52 -6.10 8.31
N GLY A 294 6.29 -6.22 8.76
CA GLY A 294 5.97 -6.62 10.12
C GLY A 294 6.15 -8.11 10.34
N GLU A 295 6.87 -8.51 11.39
CA GLU A 295 7.08 -9.93 11.74
C GLU A 295 5.76 -10.70 11.88
N LYS A 296 4.72 -10.01 12.36
CA LYS A 296 3.37 -10.56 12.59
C LYS A 296 2.36 -10.15 11.50
N ASP A 297 2.84 -9.77 10.34
CA ASP A 297 1.97 -9.50 9.21
C ASP A 297 1.41 -10.80 8.63
N CYS A 298 0.10 -11.02 8.82
CA CYS A 298 -0.60 -12.17 8.26
C CYS A 298 -1.22 -11.91 6.88
N GLN A 299 -1.19 -10.68 6.39
CA GLN A 299 -1.72 -10.33 5.08
C GLN A 299 -0.64 -10.38 4.00
N VAL A 300 0.56 -9.89 4.31
CA VAL A 300 1.75 -10.00 3.48
C VAL A 300 2.88 -10.58 4.35
N PRO A 301 2.99 -11.91 4.45
CA PRO A 301 4.01 -12.56 5.29
C PRO A 301 5.40 -12.03 4.99
N ALA A 302 5.99 -11.34 5.99
CA ALA A 302 7.13 -10.47 5.76
C ALA A 302 8.40 -11.21 5.33
N ILE A 303 8.68 -12.38 5.91
CA ILE A 303 9.95 -13.09 5.66
C ILE A 303 10.09 -13.46 4.18
N GLU A 304 9.05 -14.04 3.58
CA GLU A 304 9.05 -14.47 2.20
C GLU A 304 9.10 -13.28 1.23
N ASN A 305 8.29 -12.25 1.53
CA ASN A 305 8.18 -11.09 0.65
C ASN A 305 9.41 -10.18 0.72
N LEU A 306 9.94 -9.89 1.91
CA LEU A 306 11.18 -9.14 2.06
C LEU A 306 12.38 -9.86 1.42
N ARG A 307 12.45 -11.20 1.53
CA ARG A 307 13.48 -11.99 0.86
C ARG A 307 13.36 -11.86 -0.66
N ALA A 308 12.16 -12.01 -1.22
CA ALA A 308 11.93 -11.88 -2.65
C ALA A 308 12.31 -10.48 -3.17
N ILE A 309 11.94 -9.41 -2.44
CA ILE A 309 12.36 -8.05 -2.76
C ILE A 309 13.89 -7.91 -2.73
N ALA A 310 14.55 -8.39 -1.68
CA ALA A 310 16.01 -8.31 -1.56
C ALA A 310 16.72 -9.04 -2.70
N GLU A 311 16.25 -10.23 -3.07
CA GLU A 311 16.81 -11.03 -4.18
C GLU A 311 16.69 -10.31 -5.53
N VAL A 312 15.55 -9.63 -5.79
CA VAL A 312 15.36 -8.85 -7.02
C VAL A 312 16.28 -7.65 -7.02
N CYS A 313 16.36 -6.91 -5.92
CA CYS A 313 17.25 -5.75 -5.80
C CYS A 313 18.71 -6.14 -6.01
N GLN A 314 19.16 -7.22 -5.37
CA GLN A 314 20.52 -7.72 -5.50
C GLN A 314 20.86 -8.13 -6.94
N ARG A 315 19.97 -8.86 -7.61
CA ARG A 315 20.17 -9.28 -9.01
C ARG A 315 20.26 -8.12 -10.00
N ASN A 316 19.63 -6.99 -9.67
CA ASN A 316 19.58 -5.81 -10.55
C ASN A 316 20.49 -4.67 -10.06
N ASN A 317 21.34 -4.89 -9.05
CA ASN A 317 22.24 -3.90 -8.47
C ASN A 317 21.52 -2.62 -8.00
N LEU A 318 20.29 -2.77 -7.52
CA LEU A 318 19.52 -1.68 -6.94
C LEU A 318 20.02 -1.41 -5.51
N LEU A 319 20.18 -0.14 -5.13
CA LEU A 319 20.43 0.24 -3.74
C LEU A 319 19.16 -0.02 -2.92
N TYR A 320 19.27 -0.81 -1.85
CA TYR A 320 18.11 -1.19 -1.05
C TYR A 320 18.41 -1.39 0.42
N ASN A 321 17.38 -1.17 1.24
CA ASN A 321 17.33 -1.54 2.65
C ASN A 321 16.09 -2.41 2.88
N VAL A 322 16.23 -3.52 3.60
CA VAL A 322 15.13 -4.43 3.96
C VAL A 322 15.14 -4.61 5.46
N THR A 323 14.02 -4.34 6.12
CA THR A 323 13.91 -4.42 7.58
C THR A 323 12.69 -5.22 8.01
N LEU A 324 12.92 -6.27 8.80
CA LEU A 324 11.87 -6.99 9.51
C LEU A 324 11.62 -6.29 10.86
N LEU A 325 10.41 -5.81 11.07
CA LEU A 325 10.01 -5.08 12.26
C LEU A 325 9.35 -6.05 13.26
N THR A 326 10.03 -6.29 14.39
CA THR A 326 9.54 -7.21 15.44
C THR A 326 8.25 -6.71 16.07
N ASP A 327 7.31 -7.64 16.29
CA ASP A 327 5.98 -7.42 16.88
C ASP A 327 5.06 -6.47 16.11
N ILE A 328 5.32 -6.22 14.84
CA ILE A 328 4.52 -5.34 13.98
C ILE A 328 3.59 -6.16 13.09
N ASN A 329 2.32 -5.71 12.96
CA ASN A 329 1.31 -6.26 12.05
C ASN A 329 1.30 -5.55 10.70
N HIS A 330 0.34 -5.90 9.82
CA HIS A 330 0.21 -5.30 8.49
C HIS A 330 -0.05 -3.78 8.49
N LEU A 331 -0.79 -3.26 9.48
CA LEU A 331 -1.06 -1.80 9.64
C LEU A 331 0.12 -1.03 10.28
N GLY A 332 1.23 -1.70 10.52
CA GLY A 332 2.37 -1.08 11.19
C GLY A 332 2.19 -0.91 12.71
N GLN A 333 1.23 -1.60 13.34
CA GLN A 333 0.97 -1.50 14.79
C GLN A 333 1.74 -2.56 15.56
N VAL A 334 2.18 -2.23 16.77
CA VAL A 334 2.65 -3.22 17.73
C VAL A 334 1.48 -4.12 18.16
N CYS A 335 1.61 -5.42 18.00
CA CYS A 335 0.54 -6.39 18.21
C CYS A 335 1.02 -7.64 18.96
N LYS A 336 0.05 -8.48 19.38
CA LYS A 336 0.34 -9.77 20.01
C LYS A 336 0.35 -10.91 19.01
N THR A 337 -0.67 -11.02 18.20
CA THR A 337 -0.87 -12.14 17.27
C THR A 337 -0.71 -11.75 15.80
N GLY A 338 -0.99 -10.49 15.46
CA GLY A 338 -1.06 -10.00 14.08
C GLY A 338 -2.39 -10.25 13.39
N SER A 339 -3.38 -10.82 14.11
CA SER A 339 -4.73 -11.00 13.59
C SER A 339 -5.38 -9.63 13.29
N THR A 340 -6.10 -9.55 12.18
CA THR A 340 -6.92 -8.38 11.84
C THR A 340 -7.98 -8.08 12.91
N ASP A 341 -8.35 -9.06 13.73
CA ASP A 341 -9.32 -8.90 14.82
C ASP A 341 -8.78 -8.01 15.96
N GLU A 342 -7.46 -7.83 16.05
CA GLU A 342 -6.83 -6.98 17.06
C GLU A 342 -6.80 -5.49 16.65
N TYR A 343 -6.85 -5.16 15.37
CA TYR A 343 -6.54 -3.83 14.82
C TYR A 343 -7.26 -2.69 15.54
N SER A 344 -8.56 -2.81 15.75
CA SER A 344 -9.37 -1.75 16.39
C SER A 344 -9.02 -1.48 17.86
N THR A 345 -8.31 -2.39 18.52
CA THR A 345 -8.00 -2.31 19.96
C THR A 345 -6.52 -2.02 20.23
N LEU A 346 -5.69 -2.02 19.20
CA LEU A 346 -4.27 -1.73 19.30
C LEU A 346 -4.01 -0.22 19.38
N GLY A 347 -2.76 0.13 19.66
CA GLY A 347 -2.30 1.51 19.70
C GLY A 347 -2.23 2.18 18.33
N GLN A 348 -1.47 3.27 18.26
CA GLN A 348 -1.28 4.06 17.04
C GLN A 348 -0.86 3.21 15.85
N ALA A 349 -1.34 3.56 14.66
CA ALA A 349 -0.93 3.04 13.38
C ALA A 349 -0.44 4.20 12.47
N PRO A 350 0.80 4.13 11.93
CA PRO A 350 1.81 3.15 12.31
C PRO A 350 2.52 3.51 13.62
N ASP A 351 3.19 2.51 14.20
CA ASP A 351 4.04 2.66 15.38
C ASP A 351 5.33 3.46 15.08
N ASP A 352 5.94 4.00 16.12
CA ASP A 352 7.18 4.78 16.01
C ASP A 352 8.32 4.00 15.33
N LYS A 353 8.38 2.67 15.48
CA LYS A 353 9.37 1.84 14.76
C LYS A 353 9.29 2.01 13.25
N VAL A 354 8.08 2.08 12.69
CA VAL A 354 7.88 2.31 11.25
C VAL A 354 8.29 3.72 10.88
N LEU A 355 7.85 4.71 11.67
CA LEU A 355 8.09 6.14 11.44
C LEU A 355 9.58 6.48 11.49
N GLU A 356 10.30 5.95 12.49
CA GLU A 356 11.74 6.19 12.65
C GLU A 356 12.55 5.51 11.53
N ASN A 357 12.23 4.28 11.15
CA ASN A 357 12.92 3.61 10.03
C ASN A 357 12.69 4.35 8.71
N LEU A 358 11.47 4.83 8.46
CA LEU A 358 11.16 5.63 7.28
C LEU A 358 11.96 6.93 7.26
N LEU A 359 11.91 7.72 8.35
CA LEU A 359 12.59 9.00 8.44
C LEU A 359 14.11 8.82 8.28
N ASN A 360 14.72 7.91 9.03
CA ASN A 360 16.17 7.67 8.97
C ASN A 360 16.64 7.29 7.56
N TRP A 361 15.82 6.51 6.84
CA TRP A 361 16.13 6.16 5.47
C TRP A 361 15.98 7.37 4.54
N LEU A 362 14.89 8.14 4.66
CA LEU A 362 14.67 9.36 3.89
C LEU A 362 15.84 10.35 4.08
N ASP A 363 16.25 10.61 5.32
CA ASP A 363 17.34 11.51 5.64
C ASP A 363 18.68 11.01 5.02
N THR A 364 18.94 9.70 5.06
CA THR A 364 20.15 9.11 4.47
C THR A 364 20.21 9.26 2.95
N ILE A 365 19.08 9.15 2.26
CA ILE A 365 19.03 9.28 0.79
C ILE A 365 18.97 10.75 0.36
N ASP A 366 18.40 11.60 1.21
CA ASP A 366 18.19 13.02 0.95
C ASP A 366 19.44 13.87 1.24
N GLU A 367 20.41 13.35 1.99
CA GLU A 367 21.68 14.05 2.20
C GLU A 367 22.38 14.30 0.85
N PRO A 368 22.73 15.57 0.51
CA PRO A 368 23.51 15.84 -0.68
C PRO A 368 24.82 15.05 -0.54
N SER A 369 25.12 14.19 -1.52
CA SER A 369 26.43 13.53 -1.60
C SER A 369 27.50 14.62 -1.45
N GLU A 370 28.23 14.62 -0.32
CA GLU A 370 29.34 15.53 -0.16
C GLU A 370 30.25 15.40 -1.39
N GLY A 371 30.28 16.48 -2.17
CA GLY A 371 30.99 16.51 -3.44
C GLY A 371 32.42 16.05 -3.24
N THR A 372 32.79 14.95 -3.83
CA THR A 372 34.16 14.70 -4.22
C THR A 372 34.55 15.79 -5.22
N GLU A 373 34.92 16.95 -4.70
CA GLU A 373 35.77 17.88 -5.47
C GLU A 373 37.01 17.09 -5.91
N LYS A 374 37.08 16.82 -7.19
CA LYS A 374 38.30 16.42 -7.89
C LYS A 374 38.58 17.42 -8.99
#